data_9b8b12ce15062dc35a770208766e9d88
#
_entry.id   9b8b12ce15062dc35a770208766e9d88
#
_cell.length_a   1.000
_cell.length_b   1.000
_cell.length_c   1.000
_cell.angle_alpha   90.00
_cell.angle_beta   90.00
_cell.angle_gamma   90.00
#
_symmetry.space_group_name_H-M   'P 1'
#
loop_
_entity.id
_entity.type
_entity.pdbx_description
1 polymer ?
#
loop_
_entity_poly.entity_id
_entity_poly.type
_entity_poly.pdbx_seq_one_letter_code
_entity_poly.pdbx_strand_id
1 'polypeptide(L)'
;MNYKETLYFISKCLTISLEESNRQEIEKLLQSEKIDWETVVEISTAHYVFPAMYCNLKRVGFLHYLPQELINFMEHITNLNRERNQQIITQAKELNTLLLKNNITPIFLKGTGNLLAGLYDDIAERIDLPL
;
A
#
# COMPACT_ATOMS: atom_id res chain seq x y z
N MET A 1 12.10 -1.56 -19.60
CA MET A 1 11.91 -0.40 -18.68
C MET A 1 13.18 -0.13 -17.92
N ASN A 2 13.62 1.12 -17.87
CA ASN A 2 14.70 1.53 -16.98
C ASN A 2 14.15 1.91 -15.60
N TYR A 3 15.03 2.24 -14.67
CA TYR A 3 14.65 2.61 -13.30
C TYR A 3 13.67 3.79 -13.25
N LYS A 4 13.94 4.83 -14.04
CA LYS A 4 13.09 6.02 -14.10
C LYS A 4 11.69 5.70 -14.61
N GLU A 5 11.59 4.92 -15.67
CA GLU A 5 10.29 4.51 -16.23
C GLU A 5 9.51 3.66 -15.25
N THR A 6 10.18 2.78 -14.51
CA THR A 6 9.56 1.96 -13.48
C THR A 6 9.06 2.80 -12.32
N LEU A 7 9.83 3.79 -11.87
CA LEU A 7 9.39 4.73 -10.84
C LEU A 7 8.15 5.52 -11.28
N TYR A 8 8.11 5.99 -12.52
CA TYR A 8 6.94 6.67 -13.06
C TYR A 8 5.71 5.77 -13.08
N PHE A 9 5.90 4.53 -13.51
CA PHE A 9 4.82 3.55 -13.53
C PHE A 9 4.25 3.34 -12.12
N ILE A 10 5.11 3.08 -11.14
CA ILE A 10 4.70 2.88 -9.74
C ILE A 10 3.99 4.13 -9.20
N SER A 11 4.55 5.32 -9.44
CA SER A 11 3.98 6.58 -8.97
C SER A 11 2.57 6.81 -9.51
N LYS A 12 2.36 6.50 -10.78
CA LYS A 12 1.03 6.63 -11.42
C LYS A 12 0.04 5.60 -10.91
N CYS A 13 0.52 4.40 -10.58
CA CYS A 13 -0.33 3.40 -9.92
C CYS A 13 -0.84 3.87 -8.57
N LEU A 14 -0.06 4.63 -7.83
CA LEU A 14 -0.45 5.11 -6.50
C LEU A 14 -1.56 6.18 -6.54
N THR A 15 -1.73 6.87 -7.67
CA THR A 15 -2.76 7.90 -7.86
C THR A 15 -3.84 7.50 -8.87
N ILE A 16 -3.85 6.26 -9.29
CA ILE A 16 -4.69 5.75 -10.38
C ILE A 16 -6.20 5.91 -10.11
N SER A 17 -6.63 5.82 -8.86
CA SER A 17 -8.04 5.99 -8.50
C SER A 17 -8.47 7.44 -8.39
N LEU A 18 -7.52 8.38 -8.37
CA LEU A 18 -7.78 9.82 -8.21
C LEU A 18 -7.68 10.58 -9.52
N GLU A 19 -6.86 10.12 -10.47
CA GLU A 19 -6.57 10.83 -11.70
C GLU A 19 -6.87 9.97 -12.93
N GLU A 20 -7.88 10.36 -13.69
CA GLU A 20 -8.34 9.65 -14.90
C GLU A 20 -7.24 9.51 -15.96
N SER A 21 -6.42 10.56 -16.15
CA SER A 21 -5.30 10.52 -17.10
C SER A 21 -4.27 9.44 -16.73
N ASN A 22 -3.97 9.30 -15.45
CA ASN A 22 -3.05 8.26 -14.96
C ASN A 22 -3.64 6.87 -15.17
N ARG A 23 -4.93 6.70 -14.93
CA ARG A 23 -5.62 5.43 -15.15
C ARG A 23 -5.55 4.99 -16.60
N GLN A 24 -5.83 5.89 -17.54
CA GLN A 24 -5.76 5.60 -18.96
C GLN A 24 -4.34 5.24 -19.40
N GLU A 25 -3.35 5.98 -18.93
CA GLU A 25 -1.95 5.74 -19.26
C GLU A 25 -1.46 4.40 -18.72
N ILE A 26 -1.80 4.08 -17.49
CA ILE A 26 -1.44 2.80 -16.87
C ILE A 26 -2.11 1.63 -17.62
N GLU A 27 -3.38 1.76 -17.96
CA GLU A 27 -4.06 0.72 -18.72
C GLU A 27 -3.39 0.43 -20.04
N LYS A 28 -2.98 1.47 -20.78
CA LYS A 28 -2.23 1.31 -22.04
C LYS A 28 -0.91 0.58 -21.83
N LEU A 29 -0.18 0.91 -20.76
CA LEU A 29 1.08 0.25 -20.44
C LEU A 29 0.86 -1.23 -20.09
N LEU A 30 -0.17 -1.54 -19.31
CA LEU A 30 -0.52 -2.90 -18.96
C LEU A 30 -0.90 -3.74 -20.18
N GLN A 31 -1.64 -3.15 -21.13
CA GLN A 31 -2.02 -3.81 -22.38
C GLN A 31 -0.83 -4.06 -23.29
N SER A 32 0.23 -3.26 -23.18
CA SER A 32 1.42 -3.41 -24.01
C SER A 32 2.27 -4.64 -23.68
N GLU A 33 2.07 -5.23 -22.51
CA GLU A 33 2.83 -6.38 -22.00
C GLU A 33 4.33 -6.16 -21.91
N LYS A 34 4.77 -4.88 -21.83
CA LYS A 34 6.19 -4.49 -21.79
C LYS A 34 6.68 -4.17 -20.38
N ILE A 35 5.92 -4.53 -19.35
CA ILE A 35 6.28 -4.20 -17.98
C ILE A 35 7.21 -5.27 -17.41
N ASP A 36 8.34 -4.83 -16.87
CA ASP A 36 9.25 -5.68 -16.13
C ASP A 36 8.77 -5.80 -14.68
N TRP A 37 7.93 -6.80 -14.44
CA TRP A 37 7.30 -6.99 -13.12
C TRP A 37 8.30 -7.27 -12.02
N GLU A 38 9.41 -7.95 -12.31
CA GLU A 38 10.45 -8.20 -11.31
C GLU A 38 11.02 -6.88 -10.79
N THR A 39 11.35 -5.97 -11.69
CA THR A 39 11.85 -4.63 -11.33
C THR A 39 10.77 -3.81 -10.61
N VAL A 40 9.51 -3.90 -11.03
CA VAL A 40 8.39 -3.21 -10.35
C VAL A 40 8.27 -3.70 -8.91
N VAL A 41 8.31 -5.01 -8.68
CA VAL A 41 8.25 -5.58 -7.32
C VAL A 41 9.42 -5.12 -6.48
N GLU A 42 10.63 -5.18 -7.03
CA GLU A 42 11.85 -4.78 -6.33
C GLU A 42 11.80 -3.32 -5.88
N ILE A 43 11.49 -2.41 -6.80
CA ILE A 43 11.47 -0.98 -6.53
C ILE A 43 10.31 -0.59 -5.60
N SER A 44 9.10 -1.11 -5.83
CA SER A 44 7.96 -0.80 -4.99
C SER A 44 8.12 -1.34 -3.56
N THR A 45 8.80 -2.47 -3.42
CA THR A 45 9.15 -3.01 -2.10
C THR A 45 10.18 -2.15 -1.40
N ALA A 46 11.22 -1.71 -2.11
CA ALA A 46 12.27 -0.85 -1.56
C ALA A 46 11.73 0.50 -1.10
N HIS A 47 10.68 1.01 -1.73
CA HIS A 47 10.04 2.27 -1.37
C HIS A 47 8.80 2.09 -0.48
N TYR A 48 8.54 0.88 0.03
CA TYR A 48 7.44 0.59 0.97
C TYR A 48 6.04 0.88 0.42
N VAL A 49 5.86 0.80 -0.89
CA VAL A 49 4.58 1.09 -1.55
C VAL A 49 3.97 -0.11 -2.28
N PHE A 50 4.55 -1.29 -2.10
CA PHE A 50 4.09 -2.49 -2.79
C PHE A 50 2.62 -2.84 -2.45
N PRO A 51 2.21 -2.90 -1.17
CA PRO A 51 0.79 -3.12 -0.86
C PRO A 51 -0.13 -2.02 -1.36
N ALA A 52 0.31 -0.75 -1.29
CA ALA A 52 -0.49 0.37 -1.78
C ALA A 52 -0.72 0.28 -3.30
N MET A 53 0.31 -0.11 -4.06
CA MET A 53 0.20 -0.32 -5.50
C MET A 53 -0.85 -1.40 -5.81
N TYR A 54 -0.79 -2.53 -5.10
CA TYR A 54 -1.75 -3.61 -5.27
C TYR A 54 -3.18 -3.15 -4.97
N CYS A 55 -3.40 -2.48 -3.84
CA CYS A 55 -4.73 -1.99 -3.46
C CYS A 55 -5.30 -1.03 -4.50
N ASN A 56 -4.48 -0.15 -5.05
CA ASN A 56 -4.91 0.79 -6.09
C ASN A 56 -5.25 0.09 -7.40
N LEU A 57 -4.42 -0.86 -7.86
CA LEU A 57 -4.70 -1.63 -9.07
C LEU A 57 -5.98 -2.47 -8.94
N LYS A 58 -6.18 -3.07 -7.76
CA LYS A 58 -7.39 -3.84 -7.47
C LYS A 58 -8.63 -2.96 -7.49
N ARG A 59 -8.55 -1.77 -6.90
CA ARG A 59 -9.68 -0.83 -6.77
C ARG A 59 -10.22 -0.40 -8.13
N VAL A 60 -9.36 -0.21 -9.12
CA VAL A 60 -9.76 0.17 -10.47
C VAL A 60 -10.01 -1.02 -11.40
N GLY A 61 -9.86 -2.25 -10.91
CA GLY A 61 -10.17 -3.45 -11.68
C GLY A 61 -9.12 -3.85 -12.70
N PHE A 62 -7.84 -3.56 -12.45
CA PHE A 62 -6.74 -3.83 -13.39
C PHE A 62 -5.94 -5.10 -13.12
N LEU A 63 -6.32 -5.89 -12.12
CA LEU A 63 -5.55 -7.09 -11.76
C LEU A 63 -5.50 -8.13 -12.88
N HIS A 64 -6.49 -8.17 -13.74
CA HIS A 64 -6.52 -9.14 -14.84
C HIS A 64 -5.41 -8.93 -15.88
N TYR A 65 -4.74 -7.78 -15.88
CA TYR A 65 -3.58 -7.53 -16.72
C TYR A 65 -2.28 -8.11 -16.16
N LEU A 66 -2.28 -8.54 -14.91
CA LEU A 66 -1.08 -9.02 -14.21
C LEU A 66 -0.99 -10.55 -14.30
N PRO A 67 0.24 -11.11 -14.27
CA PRO A 67 0.40 -12.55 -14.13
C PRO A 67 -0.24 -13.06 -12.84
N GLN A 68 -0.89 -14.23 -12.91
CA GLN A 68 -1.60 -14.79 -11.76
C GLN A 68 -0.68 -15.04 -10.56
N GLU A 69 0.54 -15.50 -10.79
CA GLU A 69 1.50 -15.71 -9.71
C GLU A 69 1.83 -14.42 -8.98
N LEU A 70 1.94 -13.32 -9.73
CA LEU A 70 2.17 -12.00 -9.15
C LEU A 70 0.97 -11.55 -8.31
N ILE A 71 -0.24 -11.72 -8.81
CA ILE A 71 -1.46 -11.38 -8.05
C ILE A 71 -1.49 -12.14 -6.72
N ASN A 72 -1.20 -13.43 -6.75
CA ASN A 72 -1.19 -14.27 -5.55
C ASN A 72 -0.15 -13.78 -4.54
N PHE A 73 1.04 -13.42 -5.02
CA PHE A 73 2.10 -12.87 -4.17
C PHE A 73 1.73 -11.51 -3.58
N MET A 74 1.21 -10.61 -4.40
CA MET A 74 0.76 -9.28 -3.96
C MET A 74 -0.33 -9.38 -2.91
N GLU A 75 -1.31 -10.25 -3.13
CA GLU A 75 -2.40 -10.48 -2.19
C GLU A 75 -1.89 -11.01 -0.85
N HIS A 76 -0.98 -11.98 -0.89
CA HIS A 76 -0.38 -12.55 0.31
C HIS A 76 0.35 -11.49 1.14
N ILE A 77 1.23 -10.72 0.52
CA ILE A 77 1.99 -9.67 1.21
C ILE A 77 1.07 -8.58 1.76
N THR A 78 0.06 -8.18 0.97
CA THR A 78 -0.90 -7.17 1.37
C THR A 78 -1.73 -7.62 2.57
N ASN A 79 -2.17 -8.88 2.58
CA ASN A 79 -2.92 -9.44 3.71
C ASN A 79 -2.06 -9.52 4.98
N LEU A 80 -0.80 -9.92 4.86
CA LEU A 80 0.13 -9.92 6.00
C LEU A 80 0.30 -8.50 6.57
N ASN A 81 0.43 -7.51 5.72
CA ASN A 81 0.57 -6.12 6.14
C ASN A 81 -0.72 -5.60 6.79
N ARG A 82 -1.87 -5.99 6.28
CA ARG A 82 -3.16 -5.63 6.88
C ARG A 82 -3.29 -6.19 8.29
N GLU A 83 -2.95 -7.46 8.48
CA GLU A 83 -2.96 -8.10 9.79
C GLU A 83 -2.02 -7.41 10.77
N ARG A 84 -0.81 -7.09 10.32
CA ARG A 84 0.18 -6.35 11.11
C ARG A 84 -0.37 -4.99 11.54
N ASN A 85 -0.94 -4.24 10.64
CA ASN A 85 -1.50 -2.92 10.93
C ASN A 85 -2.71 -3.02 11.87
N GLN A 86 -3.53 -4.05 11.72
CA GLN A 86 -4.63 -4.29 12.64
C GLN A 86 -4.11 -4.57 14.06
N GLN A 87 -3.03 -5.32 14.20
CA GLN A 87 -2.40 -5.57 15.49
C GLN A 87 -1.85 -4.28 16.11
N ILE A 88 -1.23 -3.42 15.29
CA ILE A 88 -0.73 -2.12 15.73
C ILE A 88 -1.87 -1.26 16.28
N ILE A 89 -2.99 -1.21 15.56
CA ILE A 89 -4.19 -0.46 15.97
C ILE A 89 -4.73 -1.01 17.30
N THR A 90 -4.82 -2.33 17.43
CA THR A 90 -5.31 -2.98 18.64
C THR A 90 -4.41 -2.68 19.84
N GLN A 91 -3.10 -2.80 19.67
CA GLN A 91 -2.13 -2.49 20.71
C GLN A 91 -2.18 -1.01 21.12
N ALA A 92 -2.31 -0.11 20.15
CA ALA A 92 -2.43 1.32 20.43
C ALA A 92 -3.67 1.63 21.26
N LYS A 93 -4.80 1.00 20.94
CA LYS A 93 -6.05 1.17 21.69
C LYS A 93 -5.97 0.62 23.11
N GLU A 94 -5.33 -0.53 23.28
CA GLU A 94 -5.09 -1.12 24.60
C GLU A 94 -4.21 -0.23 25.45
N LEU A 95 -3.11 0.28 24.88
CA LEU A 95 -2.21 1.20 25.55
C LEU A 95 -2.92 2.50 25.93
N ASN A 96 -3.73 3.04 25.03
CA ASN A 96 -4.52 4.24 25.30
C ASN A 96 -5.45 4.04 26.51
N THR A 97 -6.16 2.91 26.57
CA THR A 97 -7.04 2.57 27.68
C THR A 97 -6.27 2.49 28.99
N LEU A 98 -5.11 1.83 29.00
CA LEU A 98 -4.27 1.69 30.17
C LEU A 98 -3.76 3.04 30.68
N LEU A 99 -3.26 3.89 29.78
CA LEU A 99 -2.73 5.20 30.14
C LEU A 99 -3.83 6.13 30.65
N LEU A 100 -5.01 6.12 30.04
CA LEU A 100 -6.13 6.94 30.50
C LEU A 100 -6.59 6.55 31.92
N LYS A 101 -6.54 5.27 32.27
CA LYS A 101 -6.83 4.79 33.66
C LYS A 101 -5.85 5.36 34.66
N ASN A 102 -4.67 5.72 34.22
CA ASN A 102 -3.62 6.29 35.10
C ASN A 102 -3.50 7.82 34.92
N ASN A 103 -4.53 8.46 34.36
CA ASN A 103 -4.61 9.90 34.13
C ASN A 103 -3.52 10.42 33.17
N ILE A 104 -3.08 9.58 32.20
CA ILE A 104 -2.12 9.95 31.19
C ILE A 104 -2.86 9.94 29.85
N THR A 105 -2.81 11.06 29.12
CA THR A 105 -3.36 11.17 27.77
C THR A 105 -2.24 11.00 26.76
N PRO A 106 -2.19 9.89 26.02
CA PRO A 106 -1.14 9.68 25.02
C PRO A 106 -1.42 10.45 23.74
N ILE A 107 -0.35 10.74 22.98
CA ILE A 107 -0.41 11.27 21.64
C ILE A 107 0.28 10.28 20.72
N PHE A 108 -0.43 9.78 19.72
CA PHE A 108 0.11 8.88 18.72
C PHE A 108 0.59 9.66 17.52
N LEU A 109 1.87 9.48 17.16
CA LEU A 109 2.53 10.23 16.09
C LEU A 109 2.82 9.34 14.88
N LYS A 110 3.10 9.98 13.73
CA LYS A 110 3.56 9.36 12.49
C LYS A 110 2.62 8.27 11.99
N GLY A 111 3.17 7.12 11.57
CA GLY A 111 2.42 6.03 10.97
C GLY A 111 1.29 5.50 11.84
N THR A 112 1.53 5.28 13.12
CA THR A 112 0.50 4.81 14.07
C THR A 112 -0.62 5.83 14.20
N GLY A 113 -0.29 7.12 14.33
CA GLY A 113 -1.28 8.19 14.37
C GLY A 113 -2.10 8.25 13.09
N ASN A 114 -1.48 8.07 11.93
CA ASN A 114 -2.15 8.06 10.65
C ASN A 114 -3.11 6.87 10.50
N LEU A 115 -2.72 5.68 10.98
CA LEU A 115 -3.59 4.50 11.00
C LEU A 115 -4.82 4.73 11.87
N LEU A 116 -4.62 5.28 13.07
CA LEU A 116 -5.73 5.56 14.01
C LEU A 116 -6.67 6.66 13.49
N ALA A 117 -6.14 7.62 12.74
CA ALA A 117 -6.92 8.69 12.14
C ALA A 117 -7.75 8.24 10.93
N GLY A 118 -7.56 7.02 10.44
CA GLY A 118 -8.35 6.49 9.32
C GLY A 118 -8.05 7.16 7.99
N LEU A 119 -6.79 7.54 7.74
CA LEU A 119 -6.38 8.25 6.52
C LEU A 119 -6.30 7.36 5.28
N TYR A 120 -6.39 6.04 5.43
CA TYR A 120 -6.22 5.08 4.34
C TYR A 120 -7.56 4.42 4.01
N ASP A 121 -7.84 4.24 2.72
CA ASP A 121 -8.99 3.47 2.26
C ASP A 121 -8.90 2.00 2.69
N ASP A 122 -7.68 1.46 2.69
CA ASP A 122 -7.35 0.14 3.21
C ASP A 122 -6.10 0.27 4.08
N ILE A 123 -6.17 -0.19 5.32
CA ILE A 123 -5.01 -0.12 6.25
C ILE A 123 -3.79 -0.89 5.73
N ALA A 124 -3.98 -1.84 4.81
CA ALA A 124 -2.88 -2.56 4.19
C ALA A 124 -1.99 -1.67 3.31
N GLU A 125 -2.46 -0.49 2.91
CA GLU A 125 -1.71 0.44 2.06
C GLU A 125 -0.50 1.05 2.76
N ARG A 126 -0.52 1.13 4.08
CA ARG A 126 0.56 1.70 4.87
C ARG A 126 1.51 0.62 5.34
N ILE A 127 2.80 0.75 5.03
CA ILE A 127 3.84 -0.04 5.69
C ILE A 127 4.40 0.79 6.84
N ASP A 128 4.17 0.29 8.07
CA ASP A 128 4.69 0.92 9.27
C ASP A 128 6.03 0.27 9.62
N LEU A 129 7.08 1.07 9.70
CA LEU A 129 8.41 0.57 9.99
C LEU A 129 8.54 0.26 11.48
N PRO A 130 9.25 -0.81 11.86
CA PRO A 130 9.54 -1.08 13.25
C PRO A 130 10.38 0.06 13.85
N LEU A 131 10.04 0.42 15.06
CA LEU A 131 10.77 1.45 15.82
C LEU A 131 12.15 0.94 16.26
#